data_adfd7e1bd9cba5c885cb4f7ff7eb99c7
#
_entry.id   adfd7e1bd9cba5c885cb4f7ff7eb99c7
#
_cell.length_a   1.000
_cell.length_b   1.000
_cell.length_c   1.000
_cell.angle_alpha   90.00
_cell.angle_beta   90.00
_cell.angle_gamma   90.00
#
_symmetry.space_group_name_H-M   'P 1'
#
loop_
_entity.id
_entity.type
_entity.pdbx_description
1 polymer ?
#
loop_
_entity_poly.entity_id
_entity_poly.type
_entity_poly.pdbx_seq_one_letter_code
_entity_poly.pdbx_strand_id
1 'polypeptide(L)'
;MRVGGSPAGSSRALRLDPFALPVRFSANDAGADGRMRDVELHRERVVVRRAVRGMRMALNMPVSSFLGVAIRMLPPEGEAQAAVAVVLEHRDPALALQLFVSDEGGDVMAEWQSWARVLGVPQLVEETNGALREPFERLGDIRIQTPRPRRRKRTALKRRRPSILMRRRPGKITEATPVHRAEREIIARN
;
A
#
# COMPACT_ATOMS: atom_id res chain seq x y z
N MET A 1 24.40 -15.69 2.62
CA MET A 1 23.05 -15.35 3.04
C MET A 1 22.10 -15.81 1.94
N ARG A 2 21.31 -16.85 2.18
CA ARG A 2 20.39 -17.40 1.16
C ARG A 2 19.14 -16.56 1.18
N VAL A 3 18.84 -15.96 0.07
CA VAL A 3 17.62 -15.24 -0.16
C VAL A 3 16.58 -16.24 -0.63
N GLY A 4 15.47 -16.28 0.10
CA GLY A 4 14.34 -17.15 -0.23
C GLY A 4 13.56 -16.65 -1.43
N GLY A 5 14.06 -16.94 -2.60
CA GLY A 5 13.29 -16.91 -3.83
C GLY A 5 13.40 -18.29 -4.45
N SER A 6 12.28 -18.93 -4.75
CA SER A 6 12.32 -20.16 -5.54
C SER A 6 12.96 -19.89 -6.88
N PRO A 7 13.84 -20.80 -7.37
CA PRO A 7 14.39 -20.64 -8.70
C PRO A 7 13.24 -20.63 -9.72
N ALA A 8 13.35 -19.75 -10.70
CA ALA A 8 12.38 -19.65 -11.76
C ALA A 8 12.20 -21.04 -12.42
N GLY A 9 10.98 -21.54 -12.41
CA GLY A 9 10.59 -22.78 -13.10
C GLY A 9 10.32 -24.01 -12.25
N SER A 10 10.55 -23.98 -10.91
CA SER A 10 10.34 -25.21 -10.09
C SER A 10 9.16 -25.14 -9.12
N SER A 11 8.60 -23.98 -8.85
CA SER A 11 7.33 -23.85 -8.13
C SER A 11 6.66 -22.54 -8.49
N ARG A 12 5.33 -22.57 -8.61
CA ARG A 12 4.52 -21.38 -8.80
C ARG A 12 4.48 -20.49 -7.55
N ALA A 13 4.82 -21.02 -6.40
CA ALA A 13 4.81 -20.24 -5.16
C ALA A 13 6.09 -19.42 -5.05
N LEU A 14 5.98 -18.13 -5.22
CA LEU A 14 7.02 -17.14 -4.95
C LEU A 14 6.55 -16.23 -3.83
N ARG A 15 7.34 -16.10 -2.77
CA ARG A 15 7.06 -15.15 -1.69
C ARG A 15 8.33 -14.40 -1.32
N LEU A 16 8.38 -13.12 -1.65
CA LEU A 16 9.41 -12.21 -1.23
C LEU A 16 8.88 -11.39 -0.03
N ASP A 17 9.76 -11.06 0.90
CA ASP A 17 9.38 -10.26 2.08
C ASP A 17 9.62 -8.77 1.82
N PRO A 18 8.55 -7.93 1.82
CA PRO A 18 8.67 -6.49 1.60
C PRO A 18 9.48 -5.77 2.70
N PHE A 19 9.60 -6.35 3.89
CA PHE A 19 10.32 -5.75 5.00
C PHE A 19 11.79 -6.17 5.08
N ALA A 20 12.21 -7.18 4.31
CA ALA A 20 13.58 -7.69 4.26
C ALA A 20 14.42 -7.06 3.13
N LEU A 21 14.11 -5.85 2.70
CA LEU A 21 14.87 -5.15 1.65
C LEU A 21 16.30 -4.81 2.11
N PRO A 22 17.32 -4.94 1.24
CA PRO A 22 17.25 -5.37 -0.17
C PRO A 22 17.09 -6.88 -0.36
N VAL A 23 16.20 -7.26 -1.26
CA VAL A 23 15.97 -8.67 -1.63
C VAL A 23 16.65 -8.98 -2.95
N ARG A 24 17.32 -10.13 -3.01
CA ARG A 24 17.96 -10.66 -4.22
C ARG A 24 17.29 -11.94 -4.63
N PHE A 25 16.92 -12.02 -5.90
CA PHE A 25 16.28 -13.20 -6.46
C PHE A 25 16.58 -13.30 -7.95
N SER A 26 16.39 -14.51 -8.51
CA SER A 26 16.48 -14.73 -9.94
C SER A 26 15.07 -14.84 -10.52
N ALA A 27 14.85 -14.23 -11.68
CA ALA A 27 13.58 -14.22 -12.38
C ALA A 27 13.76 -14.66 -13.83
N ASN A 28 12.69 -15.19 -14.43
CA ASN A 28 12.66 -15.51 -15.85
C ASN A 28 12.82 -14.25 -16.70
N ASP A 29 13.64 -14.35 -17.73
CA ASP A 29 13.82 -13.32 -18.76
C ASP A 29 14.02 -13.96 -20.12
N ALA A 30 12.98 -13.94 -20.95
CA ALA A 30 13.03 -14.52 -22.28
C ALA A 30 14.09 -13.87 -23.21
N GLY A 31 14.50 -12.63 -22.90
CA GLY A 31 15.51 -11.90 -23.64
C GLY A 31 16.94 -12.13 -23.18
N ALA A 32 17.16 -12.90 -22.11
CA ALA A 32 18.51 -13.20 -21.60
C ALA A 32 19.02 -14.55 -22.15
N ASP A 33 20.34 -14.67 -22.32
CA ASP A 33 21.00 -15.85 -22.89
C ASP A 33 20.70 -17.14 -22.11
N GLY A 34 20.60 -17.05 -20.78
CA GLY A 34 20.24 -18.18 -19.92
C GLY A 34 18.74 -18.19 -19.53
N ARG A 35 17.91 -17.41 -20.18
CA ARG A 35 16.48 -17.18 -19.82
C ARG A 35 16.29 -16.75 -18.37
N MET A 36 17.32 -16.23 -17.74
CA MET A 36 17.36 -15.84 -16.33
C MET A 36 17.98 -14.48 -16.19
N ARG A 37 17.49 -13.73 -15.23
CA ARG A 37 18.06 -12.47 -14.78
C ARG A 37 18.17 -12.46 -13.26
N ASP A 38 19.21 -11.83 -12.74
CA ASP A 38 19.35 -11.60 -11.32
C ASP A 38 18.81 -10.20 -10.97
N VAL A 39 17.93 -10.17 -10.00
CA VAL A 39 17.26 -8.95 -9.55
C VAL A 39 17.67 -8.64 -8.12
N GLU A 40 18.01 -7.41 -7.88
CA GLU A 40 18.23 -6.87 -6.54
C GLU A 40 17.27 -5.72 -6.34
N LEU A 41 16.24 -5.94 -5.52
CA LEU A 41 15.20 -4.98 -5.22
C LEU A 41 15.53 -4.24 -3.93
N HIS A 42 15.73 -2.94 -4.04
CA HIS A 42 15.86 -2.01 -2.93
C HIS A 42 14.57 -1.18 -2.80
N ARG A 43 14.45 -0.46 -1.71
CA ARG A 43 13.30 0.43 -1.49
C ARG A 43 13.15 1.54 -2.54
N GLU A 44 14.28 2.04 -3.06
CA GLU A 44 14.29 3.20 -3.96
C GLU A 44 14.71 2.85 -5.40
N ARG A 45 15.34 1.69 -5.59
CA ARG A 45 15.88 1.27 -6.88
C ARG A 45 15.79 -0.23 -7.08
N VAL A 46 15.79 -0.61 -8.35
CA VAL A 46 15.86 -1.99 -8.82
C VAL A 46 17.11 -2.15 -9.66
N VAL A 47 17.93 -3.15 -9.36
CA VAL A 47 19.08 -3.51 -10.16
C VAL A 47 18.82 -4.85 -10.82
N VAL A 48 18.79 -4.87 -12.15
CA VAL A 48 18.59 -6.08 -12.95
C VAL A 48 19.90 -6.40 -13.66
N ARG A 49 20.43 -7.60 -13.44
CA ARG A 49 21.62 -8.10 -14.15
C ARG A 49 21.22 -9.25 -15.05
N ARG A 50 21.57 -9.14 -16.32
CA ARG A 50 21.33 -10.17 -17.34
C ARG A 50 22.46 -10.25 -18.34
N ALA A 51 22.59 -11.37 -19.02
CA ALA A 51 23.48 -11.50 -20.18
C ALA A 51 22.64 -11.54 -21.46
N VAL A 52 23.02 -10.76 -22.45
CA VAL A 52 22.35 -10.73 -23.78
C VAL A 52 23.45 -10.83 -24.84
N ARG A 53 23.40 -11.88 -25.68
CA ARG A 53 24.38 -12.15 -26.73
C ARG A 53 25.82 -12.16 -26.19
N GLY A 54 26.02 -12.80 -25.04
CA GLY A 54 27.31 -12.91 -24.37
C GLY A 54 27.74 -11.64 -23.60
N MET A 55 27.02 -10.53 -23.70
CA MET A 55 27.34 -9.31 -22.97
C MET A 55 26.61 -9.25 -21.63
N ARG A 56 27.35 -9.03 -20.57
CA ARG A 56 26.76 -8.79 -19.24
C ARG A 56 26.29 -7.37 -19.11
N MET A 57 25.02 -7.20 -18.77
CA MET A 57 24.37 -5.90 -18.63
C MET A 57 23.83 -5.74 -17.21
N ALA A 58 23.93 -4.55 -16.66
CA ALA A 58 23.31 -4.15 -15.41
C ALA A 58 22.43 -2.92 -15.65
N LEU A 59 21.14 -3.05 -15.38
CA LEU A 59 20.17 -1.98 -15.44
C LEU A 59 19.90 -1.50 -14.03
N ASN A 60 20.11 -0.23 -13.74
CA ASN A 60 19.78 0.37 -12.46
C ASN A 60 18.62 1.37 -12.68
N MET A 61 17.46 1.04 -12.16
CA MET A 61 16.22 1.80 -12.39
C MET A 61 15.68 2.29 -11.05
N PRO A 62 15.23 3.54 -10.94
CA PRO A 62 14.51 4.01 -9.76
C PRO A 62 13.14 3.32 -9.68
N VAL A 63 12.66 3.04 -8.47
CA VAL A 63 11.32 2.46 -8.26
C VAL A 63 10.22 3.37 -8.82
N SER A 64 10.44 4.68 -8.87
CA SER A 64 9.53 5.64 -9.49
C SER A 64 9.34 5.47 -11.01
N SER A 65 10.19 4.71 -11.69
CA SER A 65 10.00 4.36 -13.11
C SER A 65 8.96 3.26 -13.33
N PHE A 66 8.60 2.55 -12.27
CA PHE A 66 7.56 1.53 -12.32
C PHE A 66 6.17 2.16 -12.20
N LEU A 67 5.18 1.54 -12.84
CA LEU A 67 3.80 2.02 -12.85
C LEU A 67 3.13 1.86 -11.49
N GLY A 68 3.43 0.76 -10.80
CA GLY A 68 2.86 0.42 -9.52
C GLY A 68 2.94 -1.08 -9.22
N VAL A 69 2.34 -1.49 -8.11
CA VAL A 69 2.19 -2.90 -7.76
C VAL A 69 0.80 -3.36 -8.17
N ALA A 70 0.74 -4.33 -9.07
CA ALA A 70 -0.51 -4.88 -9.62
C ALA A 70 -0.84 -6.27 -9.07
N ILE A 71 -2.13 -6.54 -8.95
CA ILE A 71 -2.65 -7.91 -8.82
C ILE A 71 -2.99 -8.39 -10.23
N ARG A 72 -2.47 -9.56 -10.60
CA ARG A 72 -2.74 -10.24 -11.87
C ARG A 72 -3.20 -11.65 -11.65
N MET A 73 -4.10 -12.11 -12.51
CA MET A 73 -4.45 -13.53 -12.61
C MET A 73 -3.49 -14.20 -13.59
N LEU A 74 -2.77 -15.21 -13.11
CA LEU A 74 -1.94 -16.05 -13.96
C LEU A 74 -2.80 -17.20 -14.53
N PRO A 75 -2.74 -17.42 -15.84
CA PRO A 75 -3.47 -18.52 -16.45
C PRO A 75 -2.97 -19.87 -15.91
N PRO A 76 -3.81 -20.90 -15.92
CA PRO A 76 -3.39 -22.23 -15.55
C PRO A 76 -2.31 -22.73 -16.53
N GLU A 77 -1.25 -23.34 -16.01
CA GLU A 77 -0.20 -23.97 -16.82
C GLU A 77 -0.26 -25.49 -16.61
N GLY A 78 -0.60 -26.25 -17.66
CA GLY A 78 -0.77 -27.70 -17.58
C GLY A 78 -1.89 -28.09 -16.62
N GLU A 79 -1.59 -28.96 -15.66
CA GLU A 79 -2.54 -29.43 -14.63
C GLU A 79 -2.68 -28.48 -13.42
N ALA A 80 -1.86 -27.45 -13.36
CA ALA A 80 -1.89 -26.52 -12.23
C ALA A 80 -3.08 -25.55 -12.31
N GLN A 81 -3.63 -25.18 -11.17
CA GLN A 81 -4.74 -24.23 -11.07
C GLN A 81 -4.30 -22.81 -11.44
N ALA A 82 -5.28 -21.92 -11.71
CA ALA A 82 -5.03 -20.50 -11.87
C ALA A 82 -4.42 -19.93 -10.58
N ALA A 83 -3.38 -19.14 -10.72
CA ALA A 83 -2.71 -18.49 -9.60
C ALA A 83 -2.91 -16.98 -9.62
N VAL A 84 -2.75 -16.35 -8.47
CA VAL A 84 -2.77 -14.88 -8.36
C VAL A 84 -1.37 -14.39 -8.05
N ALA A 85 -0.90 -13.42 -8.83
CA ALA A 85 0.41 -12.82 -8.67
C ALA A 85 0.31 -11.36 -8.24
N VAL A 86 1.25 -10.95 -7.40
CA VAL A 86 1.55 -9.54 -7.11
C VAL A 86 2.81 -9.18 -7.89
N VAL A 87 2.68 -8.21 -8.80
CA VAL A 87 3.70 -7.86 -9.77
C VAL A 87 4.04 -6.37 -9.65
N LEU A 88 5.32 -6.04 -9.59
CA LEU A 88 5.80 -4.67 -9.75
C LEU A 88 5.86 -4.38 -11.26
N GLU A 89 4.92 -3.58 -11.73
CA GLU A 89 4.68 -3.33 -13.15
C GLU A 89 5.58 -2.24 -13.70
N HIS A 90 6.10 -2.47 -14.89
CA HIS A 90 6.86 -1.51 -15.65
C HIS A 90 6.19 -1.28 -17.02
N ARG A 91 6.50 -0.14 -17.68
CA ARG A 91 6.00 0.14 -19.05
C ARG A 91 6.46 -0.92 -20.06
N ASP A 92 7.68 -1.41 -19.89
CA ASP A 92 8.18 -2.56 -20.63
C ASP A 92 7.84 -3.83 -19.82
N PRO A 93 6.98 -4.71 -20.35
CA PRO A 93 6.60 -5.95 -19.66
C PRO A 93 7.79 -6.87 -19.36
N ALA A 94 8.86 -6.78 -20.15
CA ALA A 94 10.08 -7.54 -19.92
C ALA A 94 10.80 -7.14 -18.63
N LEU A 95 10.51 -5.96 -18.07
CA LEU A 95 11.09 -5.46 -16.82
C LEU A 95 10.16 -5.60 -15.62
N ALA A 96 8.94 -6.07 -15.81
CA ALA A 96 8.01 -6.34 -14.71
C ALA A 96 8.58 -7.45 -13.79
N LEU A 97 8.33 -7.35 -12.48
CA LEU A 97 8.88 -8.24 -11.47
C LEU A 97 7.77 -8.90 -10.66
N GLN A 98 7.74 -10.22 -10.63
CA GLN A 98 6.87 -10.96 -9.73
C GLN A 98 7.43 -10.88 -8.32
N LEU A 99 6.62 -10.45 -7.37
CA LEU A 99 6.98 -10.29 -5.95
C LEU A 99 6.37 -11.39 -5.09
N PHE A 100 5.17 -11.83 -5.47
CA PHE A 100 4.42 -12.84 -4.75
C PHE A 100 3.53 -13.61 -5.72
N VAL A 101 3.42 -14.91 -5.56
CA VAL A 101 2.51 -15.79 -6.32
C VAL A 101 1.89 -16.79 -5.36
N SER A 102 0.58 -16.96 -5.43
CA SER A 102 -0.18 -17.91 -4.63
C SER A 102 -1.31 -18.53 -5.43
N ASP A 103 -1.50 -19.82 -5.25
CA ASP A 103 -2.60 -20.57 -5.84
C ASP A 103 -3.91 -20.40 -5.05
N GLU A 104 -3.83 -20.14 -3.73
CA GLU A 104 -4.99 -20.04 -2.85
C GLU A 104 -5.53 -18.61 -2.71
N GLY A 105 -4.75 -17.59 -3.09
CA GLY A 105 -5.16 -16.18 -3.05
C GLY A 105 -5.31 -15.55 -1.65
N GLY A 106 -5.12 -16.32 -0.57
CA GLY A 106 -5.41 -15.86 0.80
C GLY A 106 -4.65 -14.62 1.23
N ASP A 107 -3.34 -14.57 1.01
CA ASP A 107 -2.47 -13.48 1.46
C ASP A 107 -2.26 -12.36 0.42
N VAL A 108 -2.79 -12.52 -0.80
CA VAL A 108 -2.53 -11.63 -1.94
C VAL A 108 -2.82 -10.16 -1.62
N MET A 109 -3.95 -9.87 -0.97
CA MET A 109 -4.33 -8.50 -0.63
C MET A 109 -3.39 -7.86 0.38
N ALA A 110 -2.92 -8.62 1.36
CA ALA A 110 -1.98 -8.14 2.36
C ALA A 110 -0.60 -7.87 1.75
N GLU A 111 -0.11 -8.79 0.91
CA GLU A 111 1.16 -8.64 0.20
C GLU A 111 1.13 -7.45 -0.76
N TRP A 112 0.08 -7.32 -1.57
CA TRP A 112 -0.10 -6.21 -2.49
C TRP A 112 -0.08 -4.84 -1.79
N GLN A 113 -0.81 -4.72 -0.67
CA GLN A 113 -0.83 -3.49 0.12
C GLN A 113 0.52 -3.20 0.77
N SER A 114 1.20 -4.24 1.26
CA SER A 114 2.49 -4.11 1.92
C SER A 114 3.57 -3.67 0.94
N TRP A 115 3.66 -4.29 -0.24
CA TRP A 115 4.59 -3.92 -1.29
C TRP A 115 4.36 -2.51 -1.80
N ALA A 116 3.12 -2.13 -2.10
CA ALA A 116 2.80 -0.77 -2.54
C ALA A 116 3.18 0.29 -1.50
N ARG A 117 2.98 -0.02 -0.21
CA ARG A 117 3.34 0.88 0.89
C ARG A 117 4.86 1.02 1.07
N VAL A 118 5.58 -0.10 1.04
CA VAL A 118 7.04 -0.12 1.26
C VAL A 118 7.78 0.56 0.13
N LEU A 119 7.37 0.30 -1.13
CA LEU A 119 7.96 0.90 -2.32
C LEU A 119 7.45 2.31 -2.61
N GLY A 120 6.36 2.76 -1.98
CA GLY A 120 5.78 4.07 -2.20
C GLY A 120 5.16 4.27 -3.58
N VAL A 121 4.68 3.19 -4.21
CA VAL A 121 4.10 3.19 -5.56
C VAL A 121 2.59 2.93 -5.54
N PRO A 122 1.86 3.31 -6.62
CA PRO A 122 0.43 3.06 -6.73
C PRO A 122 0.05 1.58 -6.64
N GLN A 123 -1.13 1.32 -6.14
CA GLN A 123 -1.79 0.03 -6.19
C GLN A 123 -2.58 -0.08 -7.49
N LEU A 124 -2.39 -1.17 -8.22
CA LEU A 124 -3.02 -1.42 -9.51
C LEU A 124 -3.77 -2.76 -9.46
N VAL A 125 -4.79 -2.88 -10.29
CA VAL A 125 -5.52 -4.14 -10.54
C VAL A 125 -5.62 -4.31 -12.04
N GLU A 126 -5.37 -5.51 -12.52
CA GLU A 126 -5.56 -5.87 -13.91
C GLU A 126 -7.04 -6.16 -14.17
N GLU A 127 -7.61 -5.47 -15.15
CA GLU A 127 -8.95 -5.74 -15.65
C GLU A 127 -8.94 -6.92 -16.64
N THR A 128 -10.10 -7.46 -16.93
CA THR A 128 -10.28 -8.57 -17.88
C THR A 128 -9.79 -8.26 -19.30
N ASN A 129 -9.66 -7.00 -19.65
CA ASN A 129 -9.10 -6.54 -20.93
C ASN A 129 -7.55 -6.42 -20.90
N GLY A 130 -6.89 -6.74 -19.78
CA GLY A 130 -5.46 -6.59 -19.57
C GLY A 130 -5.01 -5.16 -19.19
N ALA A 131 -5.94 -4.20 -19.10
CA ALA A 131 -5.60 -2.85 -18.68
C ALA A 131 -5.35 -2.77 -17.17
N LEU A 132 -4.39 -1.95 -16.78
CA LEU A 132 -4.09 -1.69 -15.37
C LEU A 132 -4.87 -0.47 -14.89
N ARG A 133 -5.61 -0.64 -13.81
CA ARG A 133 -6.41 0.41 -13.19
C ARG A 133 -6.06 0.59 -11.72
N GLU A 134 -6.08 1.83 -11.24
CA GLU A 134 -6.06 2.10 -9.81
C GLU A 134 -7.45 1.77 -9.20
N PRO A 135 -7.52 0.89 -8.18
CA PRO A 135 -8.80 0.49 -7.58
C PRO A 135 -9.45 1.60 -6.75
N PHE A 136 -8.67 2.63 -6.41
CA PHE A 136 -9.14 3.76 -5.63
C PHE A 136 -8.98 5.04 -6.44
N GLU A 137 -10.05 5.81 -6.53
CA GLU A 137 -10.02 7.12 -7.17
C GLU A 137 -9.09 8.07 -6.41
N ARG A 138 -8.39 8.93 -7.15
CA ARG A 138 -7.53 9.97 -6.61
C ARG A 138 -8.02 11.35 -7.02
N LEU A 139 -7.86 12.30 -6.12
CA LEU A 139 -7.99 13.72 -6.41
C LEU A 139 -6.60 14.36 -6.21
N GLY A 140 -5.83 14.44 -7.28
CA GLY A 140 -4.40 14.76 -7.20
C GLY A 140 -3.64 13.69 -6.40
N ASP A 141 -2.90 14.10 -5.38
CA ASP A 141 -2.16 13.17 -4.50
C ASP A 141 -3.04 12.52 -3.41
N ILE A 142 -4.29 12.96 -3.29
CA ILE A 142 -5.20 12.48 -2.26
C ILE A 142 -6.00 11.28 -2.76
N ARG A 143 -5.92 10.16 -2.02
CA ARG A 143 -6.74 8.98 -2.27
C ARG A 143 -8.16 9.21 -1.76
N ILE A 144 -9.15 9.12 -2.65
CA ILE A 144 -10.56 9.19 -2.28
C ILE A 144 -10.98 7.83 -1.72
N GLN A 145 -11.48 7.85 -0.48
CA GLN A 145 -12.03 6.65 0.15
C GLN A 145 -13.52 6.86 0.41
N THR A 146 -14.27 5.76 0.39
CA THR A 146 -15.66 5.79 0.84
C THR A 146 -15.77 6.40 2.24
N PRO A 147 -16.73 7.31 2.48
CA PRO A 147 -16.90 7.95 3.77
C PRO A 147 -17.07 6.89 4.86
N ARG A 148 -16.17 6.86 5.83
CA ARG A 148 -16.34 5.99 7.00
C ARG A 148 -17.36 6.62 7.94
N PRO A 149 -18.31 5.85 8.48
CA PRO A 149 -19.24 6.35 9.48
C PRO A 149 -18.43 6.91 10.65
N ARG A 150 -18.68 8.16 11.02
CA ARG A 150 -18.03 8.80 12.17
C ARG A 150 -18.23 7.90 13.38
N ARG A 151 -17.14 7.55 14.06
CA ARG A 151 -17.24 6.84 15.35
C ARG A 151 -18.24 7.58 16.22
N ARG A 152 -19.33 6.91 16.61
CA ARG A 152 -20.26 7.45 17.62
C ARG A 152 -19.44 7.89 18.81
N LYS A 153 -19.60 9.17 19.23
CA LYS A 153 -19.01 9.66 20.49
C LYS A 153 -19.39 8.65 21.56
N ARG A 154 -18.40 7.98 22.14
CA ARG A 154 -18.65 6.97 23.17
C ARG A 154 -19.36 7.64 24.35
N THR A 155 -20.64 7.37 24.50
CA THR A 155 -21.44 7.83 25.65
C THR A 155 -20.89 7.36 26.98
N ALA A 156 -20.12 6.26 27.00
CA ALA A 156 -19.44 5.75 28.18
C ALA A 156 -18.45 6.74 28.80
N LEU A 157 -17.81 7.60 28.01
CA LEU A 157 -16.93 8.65 28.52
C LEU A 157 -17.71 9.84 29.11
N LYS A 158 -18.95 10.05 28.71
CA LYS A 158 -19.82 11.11 29.24
C LYS A 158 -20.15 10.87 30.72
N ARG A 159 -20.33 9.62 31.12
CA ARG A 159 -20.61 9.24 32.53
C ARG A 159 -19.38 9.32 33.45
N ARG A 160 -18.17 9.32 32.88
CA ARG A 160 -16.90 9.40 33.63
C ARG A 160 -16.36 10.82 33.78
N ARG A 161 -16.98 11.82 33.13
CA ARG A 161 -16.55 13.20 33.27
C ARG A 161 -17.05 13.76 34.59
N PRO A 162 -16.18 14.40 35.36
CA PRO A 162 -16.62 15.14 36.57
C PRO A 162 -17.73 16.12 36.20
N SER A 163 -18.70 16.29 37.09
CA SER A 163 -19.85 17.19 36.88
C SER A 163 -19.46 18.63 36.54
N ILE A 164 -18.30 19.08 37.03
CA ILE A 164 -17.73 20.40 36.74
C ILE A 164 -17.39 20.59 35.23
N LEU A 165 -17.11 19.50 34.50
CA LEU A 165 -16.82 19.51 33.07
C LEU A 165 -18.09 19.32 32.20
N MET A 166 -19.23 19.14 32.82
CA MET A 166 -20.50 19.09 32.11
C MET A 166 -20.95 20.50 31.76
N ARG A 167 -21.55 20.66 30.59
CA ARG A 167 -22.09 21.94 30.13
C ARG A 167 -23.04 22.50 31.20
N ARG A 168 -22.71 23.64 31.81
CA ARG A 168 -23.54 24.30 32.78
C ARG A 168 -24.89 24.68 32.13
N ARG A 169 -25.97 24.46 32.82
CA ARG A 169 -27.27 25.01 32.43
C ARG A 169 -27.22 26.52 32.71
N PRO A 170 -27.82 27.35 31.83
CA PRO A 170 -27.98 28.77 32.13
C PRO A 170 -28.71 28.90 33.48
N GLY A 171 -28.21 29.79 34.32
CA GLY A 171 -28.85 30.09 35.57
C GLY A 171 -30.26 30.64 35.35
N LYS A 172 -31.18 30.35 36.26
CA LYS A 172 -32.50 30.97 36.27
C LYS A 172 -32.40 32.22 37.13
N ILE A 173 -32.76 33.35 36.57
CA ILE A 173 -32.89 34.62 37.31
C ILE A 173 -34.15 34.47 38.16
N THR A 174 -34.00 34.54 39.46
CA THR A 174 -35.12 34.59 40.42
C THR A 174 -35.33 36.04 40.85
N GLU A 175 -36.54 36.39 41.31
CA GLU A 175 -36.84 37.76 41.82
C GLU A 175 -35.92 38.24 42.91
N ALA A 176 -35.36 37.29 43.70
CA ALA A 176 -34.38 37.57 44.79
C ALA A 176 -32.96 37.78 44.25
N THR A 177 -32.68 37.62 42.94
CA THR A 177 -31.34 37.78 42.43
C THR A 177 -30.97 39.23 42.36
N PRO A 178 -29.94 39.72 43.10
CA PRO A 178 -29.52 41.11 43.06
C PRO A 178 -29.06 41.45 41.63
N VAL A 179 -29.65 42.48 41.05
CA VAL A 179 -29.27 43.00 39.74
C VAL A 179 -28.36 44.22 39.96
N HIS A 180 -27.06 44.02 39.76
CA HIS A 180 -26.07 45.09 39.82
C HIS A 180 -26.13 45.89 38.52
N ARG A 181 -26.65 47.09 38.61
CA ARG A 181 -26.66 48.05 37.49
C ARG A 181 -25.66 49.15 37.80
N ALA A 182 -24.90 49.56 36.79
CA ALA A 182 -23.90 50.62 36.87
C ALA A 182 -22.65 50.29 37.71
N GLU A 183 -22.37 49.04 37.98
CA GLU A 183 -21.07 48.66 38.49
C GLU A 183 -20.01 48.67 37.37
N ARG A 184 -18.77 49.01 37.77
CA ARG A 184 -17.64 49.01 36.87
C ARG A 184 -17.35 47.57 36.38
N GLU A 185 -17.20 47.35 35.10
CA GLU A 185 -16.81 46.05 34.57
C GLU A 185 -15.48 45.60 35.22
N ILE A 186 -15.47 44.39 35.76
CA ILE A 186 -14.27 43.82 36.39
C ILE A 186 -13.23 43.44 35.32
N ILE A 187 -13.67 43.20 34.09
CA ILE A 187 -12.81 42.84 32.96
C ILE A 187 -12.83 43.99 31.96
N ALA A 188 -11.70 44.65 31.81
CA ALA A 188 -11.53 45.68 30.77
C ALA A 188 -11.56 44.97 29.38
N ARG A 189 -12.42 45.43 28.51
CA ARG A 189 -12.35 45.04 27.09
C ARG A 189 -11.23 45.82 26.43
N ASN A 190 -10.27 45.10 25.86
CA ASN A 190 -9.28 45.68 24.93
C ASN A 190 -9.93 45.99 23.60
#